data_6c8a815b871be15a7916edd55dd4d79e
#
_entry.id   6c8a815b871be15a7916edd55dd4d79e
#
_cell.length_a   1.000
_cell.length_b   1.000
_cell.length_c   1.000
_cell.angle_alpha   90.00
_cell.angle_beta   90.00
_cell.angle_gamma   90.00
#
_symmetry.space_group_name_H-M   'P 1'
#
loop_
_entity.id
_entity.type
_entity.pdbx_description
1 polymer ?
#
loop_
_entity_poly.entity_id
_entity_poly.type
_entity_poly.pdbx_seq_one_letter_code
_entity_poly.pdbx_strand_id
1 'polypeptide(L)'
;MRKHIIITGPSGCGKSTAVRSVLGPALSCAGGFITERDISPTGTVEGVSIFPAAAAFSKEEYEGRRFLDFSGARTSHDNEAFRTFGVRLLKESGNYPFTLIDEFGGFEMLVPEFREELLKVLNSPQPLIAVLKSRENAETLRARVGLGEKYTAVVQNLHSALAAHEDTELIEMHCRAEESVLNAIMQWKKEFVLC
;
A
#
# COMPACT_ATOMS: atom_id res chain seq x y z
N MET A 1 -19.78 9.14 4.07
CA MET A 1 -18.30 9.13 4.11
C MET A 1 -17.78 8.85 2.71
N ARG A 2 -16.54 9.26 2.36
CA ARG A 2 -15.96 8.90 1.08
C ARG A 2 -15.63 7.42 1.05
N LYS A 3 -15.82 6.79 -0.08
CA LYS A 3 -15.68 5.34 -0.28
C LYS A 3 -14.23 4.84 -0.15
N HIS A 4 -13.27 5.67 -0.54
CA HIS A 4 -11.85 5.38 -0.42
C HIS A 4 -11.22 6.22 0.69
N ILE A 5 -10.46 5.57 1.57
CA ILE A 5 -9.64 6.24 2.59
C ILE A 5 -8.18 5.91 2.34
N ILE A 6 -7.37 6.95 2.19
CA ILE A 6 -5.93 6.79 1.91
C ILE A 6 -5.15 7.55 2.97
N ILE A 7 -4.24 6.85 3.64
CA ILE A 7 -3.45 7.39 4.74
C ILE A 7 -2.03 7.61 4.25
N THR A 8 -1.54 8.84 4.39
CA THR A 8 -0.15 9.22 4.09
C THR A 8 0.55 9.76 5.32
N GLY A 9 1.84 10.05 5.23
CA GLY A 9 2.63 10.63 6.32
C GLY A 9 4.04 10.04 6.42
N PRO A 10 4.86 10.52 7.39
CA PRO A 10 6.26 10.11 7.54
C PRO A 10 6.45 8.60 7.70
N SER A 11 7.66 8.11 7.35
CA SER A 11 8.01 6.71 7.58
C SER A 11 8.03 6.41 9.08
N GLY A 12 7.47 5.26 9.47
CA GLY A 12 7.48 4.82 10.86
C GLY A 12 6.46 5.51 11.78
N CYS A 13 5.61 6.44 11.29
CA CYS A 13 4.56 7.06 12.10
C CYS A 13 3.41 6.09 12.44
N GLY A 14 3.39 4.87 11.89
CA GLY A 14 2.45 3.83 12.30
C GLY A 14 1.23 3.65 11.41
N LYS A 15 1.22 4.15 10.16
CA LYS A 15 0.11 4.05 9.21
C LYS A 15 -0.43 2.63 9.04
N SER A 16 0.44 1.70 8.62
CA SER A 16 0.09 0.29 8.45
C SER A 16 -0.40 -0.35 9.76
N THR A 17 0.23 0.00 10.88
CA THR A 17 -0.19 -0.46 12.20
C THR A 17 -1.60 0.04 12.54
N ALA A 18 -1.91 1.31 12.27
CA ALA A 18 -3.23 1.89 12.51
C ALA A 18 -4.30 1.18 11.68
N VAL A 19 -4.06 1.00 10.37
CA VAL A 19 -4.97 0.27 9.47
C VAL A 19 -5.21 -1.15 9.97
N ARG A 20 -4.14 -1.91 10.21
CA ARG A 20 -4.23 -3.32 10.63
C ARG A 20 -4.89 -3.48 11.99
N SER A 21 -4.58 -2.61 12.96
CA SER A 21 -5.17 -2.69 14.31
C SER A 21 -6.69 -2.44 14.30
N VAL A 22 -7.16 -1.49 13.50
CA VAL A 22 -8.59 -1.18 13.40
C VAL A 22 -9.33 -2.24 12.59
N LEU A 23 -8.78 -2.69 11.47
CA LEU A 23 -9.41 -3.73 10.66
C LEU A 23 -9.50 -5.06 11.41
N GLY A 24 -8.41 -5.46 12.09
CA GLY A 24 -8.39 -6.69 12.89
C GLY A 24 -8.78 -7.93 12.09
N PRO A 25 -9.75 -8.75 12.57
CA PRO A 25 -10.18 -9.97 11.86
C PRO A 25 -10.72 -9.73 10.44
N ALA A 26 -11.25 -8.53 10.14
CA ALA A 26 -11.74 -8.21 8.80
C ALA A 26 -10.62 -8.23 7.73
N LEU A 27 -9.35 -8.23 8.13
CA LEU A 27 -8.22 -8.41 7.20
C LEU A 27 -8.29 -9.72 6.41
N SER A 28 -8.89 -10.77 6.99
CA SER A 28 -9.10 -12.05 6.28
C SER A 28 -10.03 -11.95 5.07
N CYS A 29 -10.87 -10.90 5.02
CA CYS A 29 -11.81 -10.64 3.93
C CYS A 29 -11.29 -9.55 2.95
N ALA A 30 -10.03 -9.12 3.07
CA ALA A 30 -9.47 -8.07 2.25
C ALA A 30 -8.90 -8.63 0.93
N GLY A 31 -9.25 -8.03 -0.20
CA GLY A 31 -8.52 -8.17 -1.46
C GLY A 31 -7.39 -7.15 -1.57
N GLY A 32 -6.59 -7.23 -2.63
CA GLY A 32 -5.44 -6.36 -2.82
C GLY A 32 -4.15 -6.92 -2.20
N PHE A 33 -3.28 -6.06 -1.68
CA PHE A 33 -1.96 -6.50 -1.21
C PHE A 33 -1.42 -5.71 -0.02
N ILE A 34 -0.46 -6.32 0.65
CA ILE A 34 0.40 -5.69 1.66
C ILE A 34 1.85 -5.83 1.26
N THR A 35 2.72 -4.98 1.82
CA THR A 35 4.17 -5.11 1.72
C THR A 35 4.77 -5.38 3.10
N GLU A 36 5.71 -6.31 3.16
CA GLU A 36 6.37 -6.74 4.37
C GLU A 36 7.88 -6.70 4.22
N ARG A 37 8.58 -6.32 5.30
CA ARG A 37 10.04 -6.42 5.34
C ARG A 37 10.46 -7.87 5.55
N ASP A 38 11.41 -8.32 4.75
CA ASP A 38 12.08 -9.59 4.95
C ASP A 38 13.21 -9.38 5.96
N ILE A 39 13.06 -9.99 7.13
CA ILE A 39 13.99 -9.82 8.25
C ILE A 39 14.74 -11.13 8.46
N SER A 40 16.10 -11.07 8.42
CA SER A 40 16.94 -12.21 8.70
C SER A 40 16.84 -12.66 10.16
N PRO A 41 17.31 -13.87 10.51
CA PRO A 41 17.38 -14.33 11.89
C PRO A 41 18.20 -13.43 12.82
N THR A 42 19.11 -12.61 12.25
CA THR A 42 19.91 -11.62 12.99
C THR A 42 19.23 -10.28 13.17
N GLY A 43 17.99 -10.10 12.68
CA GLY A 43 17.22 -8.85 12.75
C GLY A 43 17.55 -7.83 11.66
N THR A 44 18.34 -8.20 10.64
CA THR A 44 18.68 -7.32 9.53
C THR A 44 17.56 -7.34 8.48
N VAL A 45 17.16 -6.17 7.97
CA VAL A 45 16.23 -6.11 6.84
C VAL A 45 16.96 -6.42 5.55
N GLU A 46 16.64 -7.56 4.95
CA GLU A 46 17.27 -8.06 3.71
C GLU A 46 16.50 -7.67 2.46
N GLY A 47 15.22 -7.33 2.59
CA GLY A 47 14.39 -6.99 1.44
C GLY A 47 12.99 -6.54 1.83
N VAL A 48 12.14 -6.45 0.82
CA VAL A 48 10.70 -6.24 0.97
C VAL A 48 9.96 -7.13 -0.02
N SER A 49 8.94 -7.81 0.47
CA SER A 49 8.07 -8.69 -0.31
C SER A 49 6.64 -8.18 -0.35
N ILE A 50 5.94 -8.45 -1.47
CA ILE A 50 4.51 -8.23 -1.64
C ILE A 50 3.76 -9.52 -1.34
N PHE A 51 2.65 -9.42 -0.62
CA PHE A 51 1.75 -10.53 -0.26
C PHE A 51 0.30 -10.17 -0.57
N PRO A 52 -0.61 -11.15 -0.73
CA PRO A 52 -2.05 -10.88 -0.71
C PRO A 52 -2.46 -10.14 0.58
N ALA A 53 -3.45 -9.27 0.51
CA ALA A 53 -3.87 -8.45 1.65
C ALA A 53 -4.28 -9.29 2.87
N ALA A 54 -4.93 -10.44 2.67
CA ALA A 54 -5.32 -11.36 3.73
C ALA A 54 -4.13 -11.93 4.52
N ALA A 55 -2.90 -11.91 3.98
CA ALA A 55 -1.68 -12.26 4.70
C ALA A 55 -1.40 -11.36 5.91
N ALA A 56 -2.03 -10.18 5.98
CA ALA A 56 -1.98 -9.32 7.17
C ALA A 56 -2.66 -9.96 8.40
N PHE A 57 -3.56 -10.93 8.19
CA PHE A 57 -4.23 -11.70 9.23
C PHE A 57 -3.51 -13.02 9.55
N SER A 58 -3.07 -13.77 8.52
CA SER A 58 -2.39 -15.07 8.67
C SER A 58 -1.32 -15.21 7.57
N LYS A 59 -0.10 -14.74 7.85
CA LYS A 59 0.99 -14.67 6.86
C LYS A 59 1.46 -16.06 6.41
N GLU A 60 1.45 -17.03 7.29
CA GLU A 60 1.94 -18.40 7.08
C GLU A 60 1.17 -19.14 5.99
N GLU A 61 -0.05 -18.69 5.67
CA GLU A 61 -0.91 -19.29 4.64
C GLU A 61 -0.61 -18.78 3.23
N TYR A 62 0.28 -17.79 3.10
CA TYR A 62 0.49 -17.10 1.83
C TYR A 62 1.96 -17.02 1.44
N GLU A 63 2.23 -17.23 0.16
CA GLU A 63 3.53 -16.97 -0.43
C GLU A 63 3.63 -15.51 -0.87
N GLY A 64 4.73 -14.85 -0.49
CA GLY A 64 5.08 -13.52 -0.93
C GLY A 64 6.04 -13.53 -2.11
N ARG A 65 6.14 -12.40 -2.79
CA ARG A 65 7.14 -12.19 -3.83
C ARG A 65 8.04 -11.00 -3.48
N ARG A 66 9.34 -11.26 -3.34
CA ARG A 66 10.34 -10.21 -3.08
C ARG A 66 10.43 -9.27 -4.28
N PHE A 67 10.40 -7.97 -4.02
CA PHE A 67 10.52 -6.92 -5.03
C PHE A 67 11.62 -5.89 -4.74
N LEU A 68 12.10 -5.82 -3.50
CA LEU A 68 13.30 -5.09 -3.13
C LEU A 68 14.27 -6.04 -2.44
N ASP A 69 15.54 -5.97 -2.81
CA ASP A 69 16.61 -6.75 -2.22
C ASP A 69 17.72 -5.81 -1.73
N PHE A 70 18.08 -5.95 -0.45
CA PHE A 70 19.11 -5.18 0.24
C PHE A 70 20.33 -6.03 0.60
N SER A 71 20.34 -7.34 0.28
CA SER A 71 21.39 -8.28 0.66
C SER A 71 22.67 -8.10 -0.15
N GLY A 72 22.59 -7.49 -1.33
CA GLY A 72 23.73 -7.22 -2.19
C GLY A 72 24.44 -5.90 -1.88
N ALA A 73 25.57 -5.65 -2.57
CA ALA A 73 26.33 -4.40 -2.47
C ALA A 73 25.54 -3.16 -2.93
N ARG A 74 24.48 -3.36 -3.69
CA ARG A 74 23.53 -2.33 -4.13
C ARG A 74 22.12 -2.85 -3.96
N THR A 75 21.19 -1.94 -3.59
CA THR A 75 19.76 -2.24 -3.60
C THR A 75 19.31 -2.55 -5.03
N SER A 76 18.66 -3.69 -5.22
CA SER A 76 18.01 -4.06 -6.48
C SER A 76 16.48 -4.06 -6.33
N HIS A 77 15.77 -3.89 -7.43
CA HIS A 77 14.32 -3.93 -7.47
C HIS A 77 13.82 -4.77 -8.66
N ASP A 78 12.70 -5.47 -8.45
CA ASP A 78 12.05 -6.32 -9.45
C ASP A 78 10.69 -5.73 -9.87
N ASN A 79 10.65 -5.13 -11.05
CA ASN A 79 9.41 -4.61 -11.64
C ASN A 79 8.43 -5.74 -12.03
N GLU A 80 8.94 -6.95 -12.33
CA GLU A 80 8.10 -8.10 -12.68
C GLU A 80 7.22 -8.55 -11.51
N ALA A 81 7.66 -8.35 -10.28
CA ALA A 81 6.83 -8.62 -9.11
C ALA A 81 5.52 -7.82 -9.17
N PHE A 82 5.58 -6.55 -9.57
CA PHE A 82 4.37 -5.74 -9.69
C PHE A 82 3.63 -5.93 -11.00
N ARG A 83 4.35 -6.14 -12.13
CA ARG A 83 3.73 -6.39 -13.43
C ARG A 83 2.87 -7.66 -13.44
N THR A 84 3.28 -8.69 -12.74
CA THR A 84 2.62 -9.99 -12.70
C THR A 84 1.81 -10.17 -11.42
N PHE A 85 2.48 -10.28 -10.27
CA PHE A 85 1.86 -10.61 -8.99
C PHE A 85 1.00 -9.45 -8.45
N GLY A 86 1.53 -8.22 -8.44
CA GLY A 86 0.80 -7.03 -7.98
C GLY A 86 -0.45 -6.75 -8.82
N VAL A 87 -0.34 -6.80 -10.16
CA VAL A 87 -1.47 -6.64 -11.08
C VAL A 87 -2.53 -7.73 -10.85
N ARG A 88 -2.12 -8.98 -10.65
CA ARG A 88 -3.05 -10.08 -10.35
C ARG A 88 -3.82 -9.79 -9.06
N LEU A 89 -3.14 -9.40 -7.98
CA LEU A 89 -3.78 -9.11 -6.69
C LEU A 89 -4.77 -7.94 -6.78
N LEU A 90 -4.46 -6.90 -7.58
CA LEU A 90 -5.38 -5.80 -7.82
C LEU A 90 -6.62 -6.24 -8.62
N LYS A 91 -6.45 -7.06 -9.68
CA LYS A 91 -7.56 -7.61 -10.45
C LYS A 91 -8.48 -8.49 -9.62
N GLU A 92 -7.89 -9.36 -8.79
CA GLU A 92 -8.63 -10.27 -7.92
C GLU A 92 -9.34 -9.54 -6.78
N SER A 93 -8.91 -8.31 -6.44
CA SER A 93 -9.47 -7.56 -5.29
C SER A 93 -10.96 -7.32 -5.41
N GLY A 94 -11.51 -7.21 -6.63
CA GLY A 94 -12.95 -7.07 -6.88
C GLY A 94 -13.82 -8.24 -6.39
N ASN A 95 -13.22 -9.39 -6.07
CA ASN A 95 -13.93 -10.55 -5.53
C ASN A 95 -14.08 -10.50 -3.99
N TYR A 96 -13.60 -9.46 -3.34
CA TYR A 96 -13.59 -9.30 -1.88
C TYR A 96 -14.49 -8.13 -1.46
N PRO A 97 -14.96 -8.09 -0.21
CA PRO A 97 -15.78 -6.99 0.30
C PRO A 97 -15.14 -5.61 0.17
N PHE A 98 -13.82 -5.53 0.32
CA PHE A 98 -13.04 -4.30 0.18
C PHE A 98 -11.61 -4.58 -0.28
N THR A 99 -10.94 -3.55 -0.78
CA THR A 99 -9.53 -3.61 -1.17
C THR A 99 -8.65 -2.97 -0.08
N LEU A 100 -7.55 -3.64 0.28
CA LEU A 100 -6.46 -3.10 1.09
C LEU A 100 -5.19 -2.99 0.23
N ILE A 101 -4.56 -1.82 0.23
CA ILE A 101 -3.24 -1.60 -0.36
C ILE A 101 -2.30 -1.00 0.69
N ASP A 102 -1.46 -1.82 1.28
CA ASP A 102 -0.51 -1.39 2.32
C ASP A 102 0.94 -1.61 1.84
N GLU A 103 1.53 -0.69 1.32
CA GLU A 103 1.86 0.64 1.00
C GLU A 103 2.08 0.78 -0.54
N PHE A 104 1.67 1.87 -1.16
CA PHE A 104 1.93 2.15 -2.57
C PHE A 104 2.50 3.58 -2.76
N GLY A 105 2.91 3.92 -3.99
CA GLY A 105 3.59 5.19 -4.30
C GLY A 105 5.12 5.04 -4.34
N GLY A 106 5.62 3.81 -4.46
CA GLY A 106 7.01 3.47 -4.70
C GLY A 106 7.33 3.33 -6.20
N PHE A 107 8.39 2.58 -6.52
CA PHE A 107 8.84 2.39 -7.91
C PHE A 107 7.86 1.57 -8.77
N GLU A 108 6.94 0.82 -8.18
CA GLU A 108 5.83 0.14 -8.87
C GLU A 108 4.99 1.11 -9.70
N MET A 109 4.99 2.39 -9.33
CA MET A 109 4.33 3.44 -10.11
C MET A 109 5.01 3.70 -11.47
N LEU A 110 6.19 3.15 -11.71
CA LEU A 110 6.87 3.14 -13.01
C LEU A 110 6.43 1.97 -13.90
N VAL A 111 5.67 1.00 -13.36
CA VAL A 111 5.11 -0.13 -14.10
C VAL A 111 3.75 0.26 -14.67
N PRO A 112 3.62 0.43 -16.02
CA PRO A 112 2.38 0.94 -16.62
C PRO A 112 1.16 0.07 -16.29
N GLU A 113 1.30 -1.24 -16.39
CA GLU A 113 0.25 -2.22 -16.16
C GLU A 113 -0.28 -2.15 -14.72
N PHE A 114 0.60 -1.92 -13.76
CA PHE A 114 0.22 -1.76 -12.36
C PHE A 114 -0.56 -0.45 -12.14
N ARG A 115 -0.11 0.66 -12.74
CA ARG A 115 -0.84 1.94 -12.64
C ARG A 115 -2.22 1.86 -13.27
N GLU A 116 -2.34 1.23 -14.43
CA GLU A 116 -3.63 1.05 -15.10
C GLU A 116 -4.61 0.27 -14.23
N GLU A 117 -4.15 -0.80 -13.59
CA GLU A 117 -5.00 -1.61 -12.72
C GLU A 117 -5.34 -0.88 -11.42
N LEU A 118 -4.39 -0.15 -10.82
CA LEU A 118 -4.65 0.70 -9.66
C LEU A 118 -5.72 1.77 -9.96
N LEU A 119 -5.69 2.39 -11.15
CA LEU A 119 -6.72 3.35 -11.57
C LEU A 119 -8.08 2.71 -11.72
N LYS A 120 -8.17 1.45 -12.20
CA LYS A 120 -9.43 0.72 -12.24
C LYS A 120 -9.99 0.46 -10.85
N VAL A 121 -9.13 0.08 -9.88
CA VAL A 121 -9.54 -0.10 -8.49
C VAL A 121 -10.06 1.21 -7.90
N LEU A 122 -9.36 2.33 -8.11
CA LEU A 122 -9.78 3.65 -7.64
C LEU A 122 -11.12 4.13 -8.25
N ASN A 123 -11.39 3.77 -9.50
CA ASN A 123 -12.64 4.12 -10.17
C ASN A 123 -13.76 3.05 -10.02
N SER A 124 -13.48 1.98 -9.27
CA SER A 124 -14.46 0.91 -9.05
C SER A 124 -15.46 1.30 -7.95
N PRO A 125 -16.63 0.64 -7.87
CA PRO A 125 -17.56 0.85 -6.77
C PRO A 125 -17.08 0.26 -5.45
N GLN A 126 -16.02 -0.54 -5.45
CA GLN A 126 -15.53 -1.24 -4.28
C GLN A 126 -14.82 -0.29 -3.30
N PRO A 127 -15.08 -0.41 -1.98
CA PRO A 127 -14.38 0.36 -0.98
C PRO A 127 -12.88 0.05 -0.95
N LEU A 128 -12.05 1.09 -0.77
CA LEU A 128 -10.60 0.96 -0.69
C LEU A 128 -10.09 1.63 0.58
N ILE A 129 -9.23 0.91 1.32
CA ILE A 129 -8.36 1.51 2.32
C ILE A 129 -6.90 1.31 1.90
N ALA A 130 -6.11 2.38 1.93
CA ALA A 130 -4.73 2.28 1.48
C ALA A 130 -3.76 3.13 2.28
N VAL A 131 -2.48 2.73 2.27
CA VAL A 131 -1.35 3.49 2.78
C VAL A 131 -0.53 4.00 1.60
N LEU A 132 -0.45 5.33 1.47
CA LEU A 132 0.31 6.00 0.42
C LEU A 132 1.66 6.46 0.98
N LYS A 133 2.72 6.14 0.27
CA LYS A 133 4.05 6.68 0.56
C LYS A 133 4.05 8.20 0.44
N SER A 134 4.52 8.91 1.48
CA SER A 134 4.63 10.37 1.43
C SER A 134 5.63 10.80 0.34
N ARG A 135 5.51 12.03 -0.13
CA ARG A 135 6.44 12.59 -1.13
C ARG A 135 7.89 12.55 -0.66
N GLU A 136 8.13 12.82 0.63
CA GLU A 136 9.46 12.75 1.24
C GLU A 136 10.02 11.31 1.25
N ASN A 137 9.18 10.34 1.64
CA ASN A 137 9.57 8.93 1.62
C ASN A 137 9.81 8.42 0.19
N ALA A 138 9.05 8.91 -0.78
CA ALA A 138 9.24 8.59 -2.19
C ALA A 138 10.60 9.15 -2.70
N GLU A 139 10.96 10.36 -2.31
CA GLU A 139 12.25 10.96 -2.68
C GLU A 139 13.43 10.23 -2.03
N THR A 140 13.28 9.82 -0.76
CA THR A 140 14.27 8.95 -0.08
C THR A 140 14.45 7.62 -0.81
N LEU A 141 13.37 6.99 -1.25
CA LEU A 141 13.42 5.76 -2.04
C LEU A 141 14.10 6.01 -3.39
N ARG A 142 13.76 7.12 -4.08
CA ARG A 142 14.37 7.51 -5.35
C ARG A 142 15.88 7.57 -5.26
N ALA A 143 16.39 8.26 -4.24
CA ALA A 143 17.81 8.40 -4.01
C ALA A 143 18.49 7.05 -3.72
N ARG A 144 17.85 6.20 -2.91
CA ARG A 144 18.38 4.89 -2.48
C ARG A 144 18.46 3.88 -3.63
N VAL A 145 17.46 3.88 -4.51
CA VAL A 145 17.33 2.91 -5.62
C VAL A 145 17.89 3.48 -6.93
N GLY A 146 18.21 4.77 -6.98
CA GLY A 146 18.74 5.43 -8.17
C GLY A 146 17.68 5.66 -9.26
N LEU A 147 16.42 5.95 -8.86
CA LEU A 147 15.34 6.23 -9.81
C LEU A 147 15.48 7.63 -10.42
N GLY A 148 15.16 7.75 -11.71
CA GLY A 148 15.23 9.01 -12.44
C GLY A 148 14.09 9.99 -12.14
N GLU A 149 14.14 11.19 -12.72
CA GLU A 149 13.14 12.26 -12.54
C GLU A 149 11.72 11.86 -12.95
N LYS A 150 11.59 10.94 -13.91
CA LYS A 150 10.28 10.39 -14.29
C LYS A 150 9.51 9.85 -13.09
N TYR A 151 10.20 9.23 -12.12
CA TYR A 151 9.57 8.74 -10.90
C TYR A 151 8.98 9.87 -10.06
N THR A 152 9.74 10.96 -9.85
CA THR A 152 9.26 12.14 -9.11
C THR A 152 7.97 12.70 -9.72
N ALA A 153 7.96 12.88 -11.07
CA ALA A 153 6.77 13.37 -11.77
C ALA A 153 5.56 12.44 -11.59
N VAL A 154 5.76 11.12 -11.68
CA VAL A 154 4.68 10.14 -11.51
C VAL A 154 4.12 10.18 -10.10
N VAL A 155 4.96 10.27 -9.07
CA VAL A 155 4.51 10.35 -7.66
C VAL A 155 3.77 11.66 -7.39
N GLN A 156 4.26 12.80 -7.90
CA GLN A 156 3.57 14.09 -7.76
C GLN A 156 2.18 14.06 -8.40
N ASN A 157 2.07 13.50 -9.62
CA ASN A 157 0.79 13.35 -10.31
C ASN A 157 -0.16 12.43 -9.56
N LEU A 158 0.34 11.31 -8.98
CA LEU A 158 -0.45 10.41 -8.16
C LEU A 158 -1.05 11.13 -6.96
N HIS A 159 -0.23 11.84 -6.16
CA HIS A 159 -0.73 12.59 -5.00
C HIS A 159 -1.77 13.65 -5.38
N SER A 160 -1.55 14.36 -6.49
CA SER A 160 -2.49 15.38 -6.97
C SER A 160 -3.81 14.76 -7.45
N ALA A 161 -3.74 13.63 -8.17
CA ALA A 161 -4.92 12.92 -8.64
C ALA A 161 -5.75 12.37 -7.47
N LEU A 162 -5.10 11.77 -6.47
CA LEU A 162 -5.79 11.23 -5.28
C LEU A 162 -6.45 12.34 -4.45
N ALA A 163 -5.78 13.48 -4.30
CA ALA A 163 -6.35 14.64 -3.57
C ALA A 163 -7.56 15.25 -4.29
N ALA A 164 -7.61 15.15 -5.62
CA ALA A 164 -8.72 15.66 -6.44
C ALA A 164 -9.83 14.61 -6.67
N HIS A 165 -9.63 13.35 -6.30
CA HIS A 165 -10.59 12.27 -6.56
C HIS A 165 -11.80 12.38 -5.63
N GLU A 166 -13.01 12.47 -6.22
CA GLU A 166 -14.24 12.76 -5.48
C GLU A 166 -14.58 11.75 -4.38
N ASP A 167 -14.33 10.46 -4.64
CA ASP A 167 -14.60 9.36 -3.71
C ASP A 167 -13.45 9.07 -2.73
N THR A 168 -12.35 9.83 -2.78
CA THR A 168 -11.16 9.60 -1.95
C THR A 168 -11.03 10.63 -0.85
N GLU A 169 -10.85 10.16 0.38
CA GLU A 169 -10.40 10.94 1.53
C GLU A 169 -8.91 10.66 1.77
N LEU A 170 -8.09 11.68 1.57
CA LEU A 170 -6.65 11.61 1.83
C LEU A 170 -6.37 12.18 3.22
N ILE A 171 -5.88 11.35 4.13
CA ILE A 171 -5.61 11.71 5.53
C ILE A 171 -4.10 11.66 5.78
N GLU A 172 -3.57 12.74 6.34
CA GLU A 172 -2.17 12.79 6.76
C GLU A 172 -2.05 12.40 8.23
N MET A 173 -1.20 11.39 8.51
CA MET A 173 -0.91 10.89 9.85
C MET A 173 0.50 11.34 10.27
N HIS A 174 0.61 12.04 11.39
CA HIS A 174 1.87 12.65 11.86
C HIS A 174 2.55 11.85 12.97
N CYS A 175 1.79 11.14 13.80
CA CYS A 175 2.32 10.40 14.93
C CYS A 175 1.61 9.06 15.13
N ARG A 176 2.22 8.18 15.93
CA ARG A 176 1.64 6.87 16.26
C ARG A 176 0.34 7.03 17.03
N ALA A 177 -0.63 6.17 16.70
CA ALA A 177 -1.94 6.12 17.34
C ALA A 177 -2.69 7.47 17.34
N GLU A 178 -2.54 8.24 16.27
CA GLU A 178 -3.27 9.51 16.11
C GLU A 178 -4.78 9.26 16.11
N GLU A 179 -5.46 9.77 17.13
CA GLU A 179 -6.85 9.43 17.43
C GLU A 179 -7.82 9.80 16.29
N SER A 180 -7.57 10.94 15.65
CA SER A 180 -8.36 11.38 14.49
C SER A 180 -8.32 10.38 13.33
N VAL A 181 -7.13 9.84 13.04
CA VAL A 181 -6.91 8.85 11.99
C VAL A 181 -7.56 7.51 12.36
N LEU A 182 -7.37 7.05 13.61
CA LEU A 182 -8.00 5.82 14.09
C LEU A 182 -9.52 5.91 14.01
N ASN A 183 -10.11 7.03 14.42
CA ASN A 183 -11.55 7.27 14.34
C ASN A 183 -12.06 7.27 12.89
N ALA A 184 -11.33 7.90 11.97
CA ALA A 184 -11.68 7.89 10.54
C ALA A 184 -11.69 6.46 9.97
N ILE A 185 -10.66 5.65 10.29
CA ILE A 185 -10.60 4.24 9.85
C ILE A 185 -11.74 3.42 10.48
N MET A 186 -12.05 3.62 11.77
CA MET A 186 -13.16 2.94 12.45
C MET A 186 -14.51 3.27 11.82
N GLN A 187 -14.75 4.53 11.50
CA GLN A 187 -15.99 4.94 10.83
C GLN A 187 -16.08 4.32 9.43
N TRP A 188 -14.99 4.39 8.65
CA TRP A 188 -14.93 3.79 7.33
C TRP A 188 -15.19 2.27 7.38
N LYS A 189 -14.54 1.56 8.33
CA LYS A 189 -14.78 0.12 8.55
C LYS A 189 -16.25 -0.16 8.84
N LYS A 190 -16.87 0.60 9.74
CA LYS A 190 -18.26 0.42 10.13
C LYS A 190 -19.23 0.61 8.96
N GLU A 191 -18.91 1.50 8.02
CA GLU A 191 -19.77 1.81 6.88
C GLU A 191 -19.58 0.84 5.71
N PHE A 192 -18.35 0.41 5.44
CA PHE A 192 -18.01 -0.28 4.21
C PHE A 192 -17.56 -1.74 4.38
N VAL A 193 -17.19 -2.18 5.59
CA VAL A 193 -16.68 -3.54 5.80
C VAL A 193 -17.76 -4.41 6.43
N LEU A 194 -18.41 -5.21 5.59
CA LEU A 194 -19.48 -6.15 5.97
C LEU A 194 -18.95 -7.59 6.01
N CYS A 195 -18.00 -7.88 6.90
CA CYS A 195 -17.44 -9.23 7.10
C CYS A 195 -17.89 -9.81 8.45
#